data_783214050a60f174e77e63dfc76b40f1
#
_entry.id   783214050a60f174e77e63dfc76b40f1
#
_cell.length_a   1.000
_cell.length_b   1.000
_cell.length_c   1.000
_cell.angle_alpha   90.00
_cell.angle_beta   90.00
_cell.angle_gamma   90.00
#
_symmetry.space_group_name_H-M   'P 1'
#
loop_
_entity.id
_entity.type
_entity.pdbx_description
1 polymer ?
#
loop_
_entity_poly.entity_id
_entity_poly.type
_entity_poly.pdbx_seq_one_letter_code
_entity_poly.pdbx_strand_id
1 'polypeptide(L)'
;MKTTLRMFRLLAASLAVAATSFAHAETIRVAIGTQDTTINCATGGLLIRELHLLDKYLPRTGKYQDVKYDVQWKDFTSGAPLTNEMVAGKLDFGAMADFPGALNGAAFRKAGRKSVFITVLDGSIDGSGNGIVVPSNSTVRGLADLKGKTISVPFASTAHGMLLRAIKAQGWNPDTDVNIVTQAPEVAGSALKANKIDAHADFVPFADLFPYRGIARKIYDGAQTHAPTFHGALVDADYAQRYPEIVVAYLRAAIEANRLLAQNPEKYSLLIEKVTGIEAPVDYLYHGPLGIQTRDLTWKPEYRQAVATAIDTLKLLKKTDSAPDPATFVDDRYIRAAFKASGLDYDAALKHYGKQPLVANDATTGKPIRDFNDVAQVWLAGDEPVRNYASPTAAFVALGKLGPSAKVRAVFVHDHASGLKLFADQAWYVKDAHGVLTAFLLKSGADAYAQQVSGAVVDYAAAKTVTAQALAAR
;
A
#
# COMPACT_ATOMS: atom_id res chain seq x y z
N MET A 1 -65.66 -24.74 -78.93
CA MET A 1 -64.74 -23.68 -79.25
C MET A 1 -63.67 -23.65 -78.18
N LYS A 2 -62.47 -23.87 -78.57
CA LYS A 2 -61.32 -24.25 -77.74
C LYS A 2 -60.70 -23.00 -77.13
N THR A 3 -60.56 -22.93 -75.81
CA THR A 3 -59.80 -21.91 -75.18
C THR A 3 -58.65 -22.53 -74.44
N THR A 4 -57.50 -22.28 -74.89
CA THR A 4 -56.22 -22.78 -74.43
C THR A 4 -55.80 -22.13 -73.14
N LEU A 5 -55.68 -22.93 -72.11
CA LEU A 5 -55.17 -22.56 -70.80
C LEU A 5 -53.65 -22.59 -70.86
N ARG A 6 -52.97 -21.43 -70.92
CA ARG A 6 -51.51 -21.35 -70.77
C ARG A 6 -51.16 -21.13 -69.32
N MET A 7 -50.56 -22.17 -68.76
CA MET A 7 -49.98 -22.18 -67.45
C MET A 7 -48.81 -21.17 -67.37
N PHE A 8 -48.96 -20.15 -66.54
CA PHE A 8 -47.86 -19.37 -66.04
C PHE A 8 -47.18 -20.14 -64.91
N ARG A 9 -46.04 -20.71 -65.16
CA ARG A 9 -45.13 -21.21 -64.14
C ARG A 9 -44.39 -20.00 -63.58
N LEU A 10 -44.82 -19.50 -62.45
CA LEU A 10 -44.07 -18.55 -61.62
C LEU A 10 -42.90 -19.33 -61.01
N LEU A 11 -41.70 -19.05 -61.51
CA LEU A 11 -40.44 -19.38 -60.85
C LEU A 11 -40.37 -18.52 -59.58
N ALA A 12 -40.72 -19.08 -58.41
CA ALA A 12 -40.39 -18.50 -57.14
C ALA A 12 -38.85 -18.63 -56.96
N ALA A 13 -38.11 -17.64 -57.39
CA ALA A 13 -36.73 -17.49 -56.99
C ALA A 13 -36.70 -17.17 -55.52
N SER A 14 -36.45 -18.21 -54.68
CA SER A 14 -36.14 -18.04 -53.25
C SER A 14 -34.82 -17.28 -53.13
N LEU A 15 -34.90 -15.96 -53.00
CA LEU A 15 -33.81 -15.16 -52.49
C LEU A 15 -33.65 -15.59 -51.01
N ALA A 16 -32.76 -16.55 -50.78
CA ALA A 16 -32.17 -16.73 -49.48
C ALA A 16 -31.30 -15.50 -49.21
N VAL A 17 -31.88 -14.48 -48.62
CA VAL A 17 -31.14 -13.42 -47.97
C VAL A 17 -30.40 -14.11 -46.82
N ALA A 18 -29.17 -14.52 -47.09
CA ALA A 18 -28.20 -14.81 -46.05
C ALA A 18 -28.05 -13.50 -45.27
N ALA A 19 -28.84 -13.37 -44.20
CA ALA A 19 -28.59 -12.41 -43.14
C ALA A 19 -27.20 -12.79 -42.57
N THR A 20 -26.15 -12.26 -43.19
CA THR A 20 -24.84 -12.18 -42.54
C THR A 20 -25.12 -11.29 -41.32
N SER A 21 -25.46 -11.93 -40.21
CA SER A 21 -25.34 -11.33 -38.93
C SER A 21 -23.88 -10.88 -38.86
N PHE A 22 -23.63 -9.61 -39.14
CA PHE A 22 -22.42 -8.96 -38.68
C PHE A 22 -22.47 -9.11 -37.18
N ALA A 23 -21.87 -10.18 -36.67
CA ALA A 23 -21.61 -10.32 -35.25
C ALA A 23 -20.82 -9.08 -34.87
N HIS A 24 -21.50 -8.06 -34.38
CA HIS A 24 -20.83 -6.93 -33.75
C HIS A 24 -20.00 -7.54 -32.65
N ALA A 25 -18.68 -7.45 -32.77
CA ALA A 25 -17.78 -7.91 -31.75
C ALA A 25 -18.26 -7.31 -30.43
N GLU A 26 -18.64 -8.15 -29.46
CA GLU A 26 -19.06 -7.70 -28.15
C GLU A 26 -17.95 -6.85 -27.52
N THR A 27 -18.30 -5.68 -27.04
CA THR A 27 -17.35 -4.84 -26.32
C THR A 27 -17.59 -5.02 -24.81
N ILE A 28 -16.60 -5.58 -24.14
CA ILE A 28 -16.65 -5.74 -22.68
C ILE A 28 -15.85 -4.60 -22.03
N ARG A 29 -16.53 -3.79 -21.23
CA ARG A 29 -15.89 -2.79 -20.40
C ARG A 29 -15.17 -3.47 -19.24
N VAL A 30 -13.96 -2.97 -18.92
CA VAL A 30 -13.16 -3.33 -17.75
C VAL A 30 -12.75 -2.02 -17.08
N ALA A 31 -13.59 -1.51 -16.18
CA ALA A 31 -13.38 -0.21 -15.55
C ALA A 31 -12.80 -0.38 -14.14
N ILE A 32 -11.62 0.21 -13.92
CA ILE A 32 -10.80 0.00 -12.73
C ILE A 32 -10.54 1.34 -12.04
N GLY A 33 -10.98 1.44 -10.78
CA GLY A 33 -10.67 2.57 -9.90
C GLY A 33 -9.38 2.31 -9.12
N THR A 34 -8.47 3.29 -9.12
CA THR A 34 -7.19 3.24 -8.40
C THR A 34 -7.05 4.38 -7.41
N GLN A 35 -6.07 4.28 -6.54
CA GLN A 35 -5.64 5.34 -5.65
C GLN A 35 -4.12 5.45 -5.77
N ASP A 36 -3.66 6.09 -6.85
CA ASP A 36 -2.25 6.05 -7.28
C ASP A 36 -1.30 6.68 -6.25
N THR A 37 -1.73 7.77 -5.57
CA THR A 37 -0.96 8.38 -4.49
C THR A 37 -0.92 7.56 -3.20
N THR A 38 -1.80 6.55 -3.08
CA THR A 38 -1.73 5.53 -2.04
C THR A 38 -0.92 4.37 -2.57
N ILE A 39 0.39 4.45 -2.45
CA ILE A 39 1.38 3.56 -3.09
C ILE A 39 1.14 2.05 -2.86
N ASN A 40 0.47 1.69 -1.76
CA ASN A 40 0.06 0.31 -1.48
C ASN A 40 -0.94 -0.27 -2.50
N CYS A 41 -1.58 0.58 -3.32
CA CYS A 41 -2.44 0.14 -4.40
C CYS A 41 -1.70 -0.02 -5.74
N ALA A 42 -0.40 0.31 -5.81
CA ALA A 42 0.35 0.39 -7.06
C ALA A 42 0.34 -0.93 -7.87
N THR A 43 0.43 -2.07 -7.18
CA THR A 43 0.42 -3.41 -7.84
C THR A 43 -0.96 -3.84 -8.32
N GLY A 44 -2.03 -3.21 -7.87
CA GLY A 44 -3.41 -3.43 -8.34
C GLY A 44 -3.92 -2.34 -9.29
N GLY A 45 -3.12 -1.31 -9.57
CA GLY A 45 -3.52 -0.15 -10.36
C GLY A 45 -2.41 0.38 -11.25
N LEU A 46 -1.68 1.37 -10.73
CA LEU A 46 -0.66 2.14 -11.46
C LEU A 46 0.31 1.27 -12.26
N LEU A 47 0.92 0.27 -11.64
CA LEU A 47 1.90 -0.58 -12.33
C LEU A 47 1.26 -1.46 -13.40
N ILE A 48 0.04 -1.96 -13.19
CA ILE A 48 -0.68 -2.71 -14.21
C ILE A 48 -0.93 -1.83 -15.43
N ARG A 49 -1.35 -0.59 -15.21
CA ARG A 49 -1.66 0.40 -16.27
C ARG A 49 -0.41 0.82 -17.03
N GLU A 50 0.61 1.31 -16.33
CA GLU A 50 1.82 1.86 -16.96
C GLU A 50 2.65 0.78 -17.69
N LEU A 51 2.55 -0.48 -17.28
CA LEU A 51 3.26 -1.60 -17.90
C LEU A 51 2.38 -2.42 -18.85
N HIS A 52 1.14 -1.99 -19.09
CA HIS A 52 0.17 -2.69 -19.96
C HIS A 52 -0.02 -4.17 -19.62
N LEU A 53 0.07 -4.55 -18.34
CA LEU A 53 0.07 -5.95 -17.92
C LEU A 53 -1.29 -6.63 -18.12
N LEU A 54 -2.39 -5.87 -17.99
CA LEU A 54 -3.74 -6.44 -18.13
C LEU A 54 -3.95 -6.99 -19.54
N ASP A 55 -3.49 -6.29 -20.58
CA ASP A 55 -3.65 -6.69 -21.99
C ASP A 55 -3.03 -8.05 -22.29
N LYS A 56 -1.98 -8.42 -21.57
CA LYS A 56 -1.29 -9.71 -21.67
C LYS A 56 -2.15 -10.87 -21.20
N TYR A 57 -3.05 -10.66 -20.26
CA TYR A 57 -3.78 -11.72 -19.59
C TYR A 57 -5.27 -11.76 -19.93
N LEU A 58 -5.83 -10.72 -20.55
CA LEU A 58 -7.24 -10.71 -20.96
C LEU A 58 -7.53 -11.91 -21.87
N PRO A 59 -8.62 -12.66 -21.60
CA PRO A 59 -8.93 -13.88 -22.36
C PRO A 59 -9.24 -13.55 -23.82
N ARG A 60 -8.74 -14.41 -24.75
CA ARG A 60 -8.87 -14.24 -26.19
C ARG A 60 -9.38 -15.51 -26.89
N THR A 61 -9.93 -16.46 -26.13
CA THR A 61 -10.40 -17.75 -26.64
C THR A 61 -11.78 -18.09 -26.13
N GLY A 62 -12.46 -19.07 -26.71
CA GLY A 62 -13.81 -19.46 -26.36
C GLY A 62 -14.79 -18.30 -26.51
N LYS A 63 -15.61 -18.03 -25.50
CA LYS A 63 -16.59 -16.92 -25.52
C LYS A 63 -15.96 -15.52 -25.68
N TYR A 64 -14.64 -15.39 -25.58
CA TYR A 64 -13.91 -14.13 -25.70
C TYR A 64 -13.15 -13.98 -27.03
N GLN A 65 -13.30 -14.91 -27.97
CA GLN A 65 -12.50 -14.93 -29.22
C GLN A 65 -12.64 -13.63 -30.02
N ASP A 66 -13.85 -13.10 -30.13
CA ASP A 66 -14.16 -11.91 -30.93
C ASP A 66 -14.49 -10.69 -30.08
N VAL A 67 -14.18 -10.75 -28.77
CA VAL A 67 -14.44 -9.65 -27.82
C VAL A 67 -13.44 -8.55 -28.00
N LYS A 68 -13.94 -7.30 -28.02
CA LYS A 68 -13.15 -6.09 -27.80
C LYS A 68 -13.21 -5.69 -26.35
N TYR A 69 -12.06 -5.35 -25.77
CA TYR A 69 -11.99 -4.85 -24.41
C TYR A 69 -11.89 -3.32 -24.42
N ASP A 70 -12.76 -2.68 -23.63
CA ASP A 70 -12.69 -1.25 -23.30
C ASP A 70 -12.16 -1.14 -21.87
N VAL A 71 -10.83 -1.06 -21.74
CA VAL A 71 -10.14 -0.96 -20.45
C VAL A 71 -10.06 0.51 -20.04
N GLN A 72 -10.72 0.85 -18.94
CA GLN A 72 -10.79 2.21 -18.40
C GLN A 72 -10.13 2.27 -17.02
N TRP A 73 -9.27 3.25 -16.82
CA TRP A 73 -8.60 3.54 -15.55
C TRP A 73 -9.04 4.89 -15.01
N LYS A 74 -9.35 4.95 -13.73
CA LYS A 74 -9.70 6.20 -13.06
C LYS A 74 -9.02 6.28 -11.71
N ASP A 75 -8.24 7.33 -11.49
CA ASP A 75 -7.56 7.59 -10.23
C ASP A 75 -8.41 8.42 -9.28
N PHE A 76 -8.29 8.16 -7.98
CA PHE A 76 -9.00 8.81 -6.90
C PHE A 76 -8.06 9.10 -5.72
N THR A 77 -8.31 10.18 -5.02
CA THR A 77 -7.53 10.57 -3.84
C THR A 77 -7.89 9.76 -2.59
N SER A 78 -9.04 9.05 -2.59
CA SER A 78 -9.49 8.25 -1.43
C SER A 78 -10.55 7.21 -1.82
N GLY A 79 -10.84 6.29 -0.90
CA GLY A 79 -11.82 5.22 -1.12
C GLY A 79 -13.28 5.68 -1.24
N ALA A 80 -13.66 6.81 -0.66
CA ALA A 80 -15.06 7.26 -0.67
C ALA A 80 -15.56 7.69 -2.07
N PRO A 81 -14.88 8.57 -2.82
CA PRO A 81 -15.27 8.90 -4.19
C PRO A 81 -15.18 7.70 -5.13
N LEU A 82 -14.18 6.82 -4.97
CA LEU A 82 -14.07 5.57 -5.71
C LEU A 82 -15.29 4.67 -5.46
N THR A 83 -15.72 4.51 -4.21
CA THR A 83 -16.92 3.75 -3.83
C THR A 83 -18.18 4.30 -4.51
N ASN A 84 -18.35 5.61 -4.55
CA ASN A 84 -19.51 6.23 -5.21
C ASN A 84 -19.57 5.87 -6.70
N GLU A 85 -18.45 5.88 -7.40
CA GLU A 85 -18.39 5.50 -8.82
C GLU A 85 -18.64 3.99 -9.03
N MET A 86 -18.15 3.12 -8.14
CA MET A 86 -18.45 1.69 -8.17
C MET A 86 -19.94 1.42 -7.95
N VAL A 87 -20.56 2.02 -6.92
CA VAL A 87 -21.99 1.89 -6.64
C VAL A 87 -22.85 2.43 -7.80
N ALA A 88 -22.41 3.49 -8.45
CA ALA A 88 -23.06 4.04 -9.64
C ALA A 88 -22.89 3.15 -10.90
N GLY A 89 -22.18 2.02 -10.80
CA GLY A 89 -21.93 1.11 -11.92
C GLY A 89 -20.96 1.63 -12.97
N LYS A 90 -20.16 2.65 -12.64
CA LYS A 90 -19.16 3.22 -13.55
C LYS A 90 -17.79 2.54 -13.45
N LEU A 91 -17.56 1.80 -12.37
CA LEU A 91 -16.36 1.01 -12.15
C LEU A 91 -16.75 -0.42 -11.80
N ASP A 92 -15.97 -1.37 -12.29
CA ASP A 92 -16.13 -2.80 -12.05
C ASP A 92 -15.19 -3.28 -10.93
N PHE A 93 -14.00 -2.68 -10.84
CA PHE A 93 -12.97 -2.95 -9.83
C PHE A 93 -12.63 -1.69 -9.05
N GLY A 94 -12.14 -1.86 -7.82
CA GLY A 94 -11.61 -0.77 -7.00
C GLY A 94 -10.50 -1.24 -6.09
N ALA A 95 -9.38 -0.51 -6.05
CA ALA A 95 -8.28 -0.75 -5.13
C ALA A 95 -8.39 0.18 -3.91
N MET A 96 -8.49 -0.38 -2.70
CA MET A 96 -8.60 0.40 -1.47
C MET A 96 -8.26 -0.44 -0.24
N ALA A 97 -8.07 0.24 0.89
CA ALA A 97 -7.73 -0.40 2.15
C ALA A 97 -8.94 -1.09 2.82
N ASP A 98 -8.70 -1.81 3.91
CA ASP A 98 -9.67 -2.59 4.68
C ASP A 98 -10.90 -1.78 5.12
N PHE A 99 -10.70 -0.65 5.79
CA PHE A 99 -11.80 0.16 6.32
C PHE A 99 -12.62 0.86 5.22
N PRO A 100 -12.01 1.56 4.22
CA PRO A 100 -12.74 2.04 3.06
C PRO A 100 -13.46 0.93 2.30
N GLY A 101 -12.86 -0.26 2.21
CA GLY A 101 -13.47 -1.43 1.59
C GLY A 101 -14.72 -1.91 2.33
N ALA A 102 -14.68 -1.94 3.67
CA ALA A 102 -15.87 -2.26 4.47
C ALA A 102 -17.00 -1.24 4.25
N LEU A 103 -16.67 0.06 4.12
CA LEU A 103 -17.64 1.10 3.72
C LEU A 103 -18.19 0.88 2.31
N ASN A 104 -17.34 0.46 1.37
CA ASN A 104 -17.75 0.10 0.02
C ASN A 104 -18.78 -1.04 0.05
N GLY A 105 -18.49 -2.13 0.77
CA GLY A 105 -19.40 -3.24 0.94
C GLY A 105 -20.74 -2.83 1.55
N ALA A 106 -20.74 -1.94 2.53
CA ALA A 106 -21.96 -1.38 3.13
C ALA A 106 -22.77 -0.55 2.13
N ALA A 107 -22.09 0.30 1.33
CA ALA A 107 -22.74 1.11 0.30
C ALA A 107 -23.37 0.25 -0.80
N PHE A 108 -22.68 -0.80 -1.25
CA PHE A 108 -23.22 -1.77 -2.19
C PHE A 108 -24.47 -2.47 -1.65
N ARG A 109 -24.44 -2.94 -0.40
CA ARG A 109 -25.62 -3.58 0.23
C ARG A 109 -26.79 -2.62 0.34
N LYS A 110 -26.56 -1.38 0.69
CA LYS A 110 -27.62 -0.35 0.72
C LYS A 110 -28.22 -0.13 -0.67
N ALA A 111 -27.45 -0.31 -1.73
CA ALA A 111 -27.91 -0.24 -3.12
C ALA A 111 -28.54 -1.58 -3.63
N GLY A 112 -28.71 -2.58 -2.79
CA GLY A 112 -29.26 -3.91 -3.15
C GLY A 112 -28.27 -4.76 -3.97
N ARG A 113 -26.98 -4.44 -3.96
CA ARG A 113 -25.89 -5.12 -4.71
C ARG A 113 -24.83 -5.64 -3.75
N LYS A 114 -23.80 -6.29 -4.28
CA LYS A 114 -22.67 -6.78 -3.52
C LYS A 114 -21.35 -6.41 -4.19
N SER A 115 -20.37 -6.03 -3.41
CA SER A 115 -18.96 -6.06 -3.77
C SER A 115 -18.23 -7.04 -2.87
N VAL A 116 -17.11 -7.58 -3.34
CA VAL A 116 -16.28 -8.51 -2.57
C VAL A 116 -14.80 -8.17 -2.76
N PHE A 117 -14.03 -8.35 -1.71
CA PHE A 117 -12.57 -8.36 -1.82
C PHE A 117 -12.12 -9.64 -2.51
N ILE A 118 -11.24 -9.52 -3.51
CA ILE A 118 -10.72 -10.64 -4.31
C ILE A 118 -9.25 -10.94 -4.07
N THR A 119 -8.48 -9.99 -3.55
CA THR A 119 -7.08 -10.16 -3.15
C THR A 119 -6.65 -9.09 -2.16
N VAL A 120 -5.61 -9.39 -1.40
CA VAL A 120 -4.73 -8.39 -0.78
C VAL A 120 -3.75 -7.90 -1.85
N LEU A 121 -3.33 -6.65 -1.82
CA LEU A 121 -2.29 -6.08 -2.68
C LEU A 121 -1.03 -5.82 -1.87
N ASP A 122 -1.21 -5.33 -0.66
CA ASP A 122 -0.18 -4.97 0.27
C ASP A 122 -0.74 -4.92 1.69
N GLY A 123 0.08 -5.06 2.73
CA GLY A 123 -0.41 -4.97 4.09
C GLY A 123 0.63 -5.17 5.17
N SER A 124 0.17 -5.07 6.40
CA SER A 124 0.94 -5.32 7.60
C SER A 124 0.12 -6.11 8.61
N ILE A 125 0.67 -7.20 9.10
CA ILE A 125 0.03 -8.04 10.12
C ILE A 125 0.04 -7.41 11.51
N ASP A 126 0.88 -6.43 11.75
CA ASP A 126 0.98 -5.70 13.02
C ASP A 126 0.39 -4.28 12.95
N GLY A 127 0.01 -3.79 11.76
CA GLY A 127 -0.59 -2.47 11.56
C GLY A 127 0.39 -1.37 11.20
N SER A 128 1.67 -1.69 10.96
CA SER A 128 2.69 -0.70 10.56
C SER A 128 2.33 0.04 9.27
N GLY A 129 2.84 1.27 9.14
CA GLY A 129 2.69 2.13 7.97
C GLY A 129 1.65 3.25 8.11
N ASN A 130 0.57 3.07 8.86
CA ASN A 130 -0.22 4.21 9.33
C ASN A 130 0.54 4.91 10.46
N GLY A 131 0.39 6.21 10.66
CA GLY A 131 1.12 6.89 11.72
C GLY A 131 0.50 8.18 12.19
N ILE A 132 1.05 8.72 13.26
CA ILE A 132 0.72 10.08 13.75
C ILE A 132 1.99 10.91 13.62
N VAL A 133 1.84 12.05 12.96
CA VAL A 133 2.91 13.02 12.74
C VAL A 133 2.56 14.35 13.42
N VAL A 134 3.58 15.07 13.82
CA VAL A 134 3.47 16.43 14.40
C VAL A 134 4.33 17.39 13.58
N PRO A 135 4.07 18.71 13.61
CA PRO A 135 4.97 19.68 12.97
C PRO A 135 6.44 19.42 13.33
N SER A 136 7.34 19.61 12.39
CA SER A 136 8.78 19.30 12.58
C SER A 136 9.39 20.03 13.77
N ASN A 137 8.91 21.25 14.09
CA ASN A 137 9.31 22.08 15.23
C ASN A 137 8.52 21.83 16.53
N SER A 138 7.59 20.85 16.54
CA SER A 138 6.74 20.56 17.70
C SER A 138 7.53 20.03 18.90
N THR A 139 7.12 20.40 20.09
CA THR A 139 7.65 19.87 21.37
C THR A 139 7.03 18.53 21.77
N VAL A 140 5.94 18.10 21.11
CA VAL A 140 5.27 16.81 21.34
C VAL A 140 6.25 15.67 21.03
N ARG A 141 6.41 14.72 21.94
CA ARG A 141 7.38 13.59 21.80
C ARG A 141 6.70 12.24 21.61
N GLY A 142 5.45 12.12 21.98
CA GLY A 142 4.69 10.87 21.90
C GLY A 142 3.19 11.11 22.01
N LEU A 143 2.43 10.02 21.94
CA LEU A 143 0.97 10.06 21.96
C LEU A 143 0.42 10.72 23.23
N ALA A 144 1.06 10.46 24.38
CA ALA A 144 0.62 11.01 25.67
C ALA A 144 0.57 12.55 25.71
N ASP A 145 1.44 13.21 24.94
CA ASP A 145 1.49 14.68 24.87
C ASP A 145 0.34 15.29 24.05
N LEU A 146 -0.47 14.46 23.41
CA LEU A 146 -1.60 14.91 22.56
C LEU A 146 -2.92 15.08 23.33
N LYS A 147 -2.95 14.81 24.63
CA LYS A 147 -4.16 15.04 25.41
C LYS A 147 -4.57 16.51 25.38
N GLY A 148 -5.84 16.79 25.08
CA GLY A 148 -6.40 18.15 24.93
C GLY A 148 -6.02 18.87 23.63
N LYS A 149 -5.29 18.20 22.71
CA LYS A 149 -4.80 18.81 21.46
C LYS A 149 -5.69 18.50 20.26
N THR A 150 -5.48 19.24 19.18
CA THR A 150 -6.18 19.04 17.92
C THR A 150 -5.41 18.07 17.04
N ILE A 151 -6.05 16.94 16.72
CA ILE A 151 -5.53 15.90 15.84
C ILE A 151 -6.40 15.85 14.59
N SER A 152 -5.85 16.13 13.44
CA SER A 152 -6.57 15.93 12.19
C SER A 152 -6.35 14.50 11.63
N VAL A 153 -7.31 14.01 10.87
CA VAL A 153 -7.26 12.68 10.24
C VAL A 153 -8.23 12.62 9.06
N PRO A 154 -7.92 11.94 7.96
CA PRO A 154 -8.91 11.64 6.93
C PRO A 154 -9.97 10.68 7.51
N PHE A 155 -11.20 11.18 7.72
CA PHE A 155 -12.27 10.37 8.30
C PHE A 155 -12.58 9.18 7.39
N ALA A 156 -12.95 8.06 8.01
CA ALA A 156 -13.23 6.82 7.31
C ALA A 156 -12.03 6.18 6.58
N SER A 157 -10.80 6.55 6.96
CA SER A 157 -9.57 5.92 6.53
C SER A 157 -9.05 4.90 7.55
N THR A 158 -8.07 4.07 7.15
CA THR A 158 -7.33 3.18 8.07
C THR A 158 -6.65 3.95 9.21
N ALA A 159 -6.13 5.16 8.91
CA ALA A 159 -5.54 6.04 9.91
C ALA A 159 -6.56 6.49 10.96
N HIS A 160 -7.82 6.73 10.58
CA HIS A 160 -8.87 7.05 11.54
C HIS A 160 -9.11 5.87 12.50
N GLY A 161 -9.20 4.65 11.97
CA GLY A 161 -9.32 3.45 12.80
C GLY A 161 -8.11 3.24 13.72
N MET A 162 -6.90 3.46 13.23
CA MET A 162 -5.65 3.42 14.01
C MET A 162 -5.67 4.46 15.14
N LEU A 163 -6.01 5.72 14.83
CA LEU A 163 -6.06 6.81 15.81
C LEU A 163 -7.04 6.50 16.96
N LEU A 164 -8.24 6.01 16.64
CA LEU A 164 -9.23 5.65 17.67
C LEU A 164 -8.73 4.53 18.59
N ARG A 165 -8.03 3.53 18.03
CA ARG A 165 -7.41 2.47 18.84
C ARG A 165 -6.28 3.00 19.71
N ALA A 166 -5.43 3.87 19.16
CA ALA A 166 -4.33 4.50 19.89
C ALA A 166 -4.85 5.33 21.07
N ILE A 167 -5.89 6.15 20.87
CA ILE A 167 -6.55 6.95 21.89
C ILE A 167 -7.15 6.04 22.98
N LYS A 168 -7.86 4.99 22.56
CA LYS A 168 -8.45 4.03 23.51
C LYS A 168 -7.38 3.31 24.36
N ALA A 169 -6.24 2.97 23.77
CA ALA A 169 -5.12 2.35 24.49
C ALA A 169 -4.51 3.25 25.57
N GLN A 170 -4.64 4.59 25.42
CA GLN A 170 -4.29 5.55 26.46
C GLN A 170 -5.36 5.68 27.55
N GLY A 171 -6.48 4.97 27.45
CA GLY A 171 -7.62 5.11 28.34
C GLY A 171 -8.41 6.41 28.11
N TRP A 172 -8.25 7.06 26.96
CA TRP A 172 -8.90 8.33 26.64
C TRP A 172 -10.22 8.14 25.91
N ASN A 173 -11.11 9.12 26.11
CA ASN A 173 -12.33 9.25 25.33
C ASN A 173 -12.04 10.14 24.09
N PRO A 174 -12.25 9.64 22.84
CA PRO A 174 -11.99 10.40 21.63
C PRO A 174 -12.85 11.64 21.47
N ASP A 175 -14.01 11.73 22.15
CA ASP A 175 -14.93 12.86 22.04
C ASP A 175 -14.62 13.99 23.02
N THR A 176 -13.83 13.74 24.09
CA THR A 176 -13.61 14.69 25.17
C THR A 176 -12.14 14.93 25.50
N ASP A 177 -11.27 13.94 25.31
CA ASP A 177 -9.86 14.04 25.71
C ASP A 177 -8.95 14.57 24.60
N VAL A 178 -9.44 14.63 23.35
CA VAL A 178 -8.76 15.20 22.20
C VAL A 178 -9.79 15.88 21.29
N ASN A 179 -9.34 16.79 20.42
CA ASN A 179 -10.18 17.40 19.39
C ASN A 179 -9.85 16.77 18.03
N ILE A 180 -10.68 15.83 17.55
CA ILE A 180 -10.46 15.16 16.27
C ILE A 180 -11.20 15.91 15.16
N VAL A 181 -10.46 16.36 14.14
CA VAL A 181 -11.00 17.07 12.98
C VAL A 181 -10.69 16.33 11.67
N THR A 182 -11.58 16.44 10.69
CA THR A 182 -11.35 15.82 9.39
C THR A 182 -10.49 16.69 8.48
N GLN A 183 -9.44 16.12 7.91
CA GLN A 183 -8.65 16.75 6.85
C GLN A 183 -8.13 15.69 5.88
N ALA A 184 -8.13 16.00 4.59
CA ALA A 184 -7.43 15.21 3.59
C ALA A 184 -5.90 15.42 3.70
N PRO A 185 -5.07 14.44 3.29
CA PRO A 185 -3.61 14.52 3.41
C PRO A 185 -3.01 15.80 2.82
N GLU A 186 -3.47 16.22 1.63
CA GLU A 186 -2.94 17.38 0.92
C GLU A 186 -3.15 18.70 1.72
N VAL A 187 -4.30 18.79 2.42
CA VAL A 187 -4.63 19.94 3.28
C VAL A 187 -3.84 19.87 4.60
N ALA A 188 -3.72 18.67 5.16
CA ALA A 188 -3.03 18.43 6.42
C ALA A 188 -1.55 18.79 6.36
N GLY A 189 -0.85 18.47 5.26
CA GLY A 189 0.54 18.86 5.07
C GLY A 189 0.76 20.37 5.17
N SER A 190 -0.14 21.17 4.57
CA SER A 190 -0.12 22.64 4.67
C SER A 190 -0.44 23.13 6.09
N ALA A 191 -1.39 22.48 6.77
CA ALA A 191 -1.79 22.83 8.15
C ALA A 191 -0.67 22.50 9.16
N LEU A 192 0.02 21.37 8.99
CA LEU A 192 1.21 21.00 9.80
C LEU A 192 2.33 22.04 9.63
N LYS A 193 2.68 22.39 8.39
CA LYS A 193 3.71 23.38 8.08
C LYS A 193 3.39 24.76 8.69
N ALA A 194 2.12 25.10 8.75
CA ALA A 194 1.65 26.37 9.32
C ALA A 194 1.37 26.30 10.84
N ASN A 195 1.64 25.18 11.51
CA ASN A 195 1.32 24.91 12.93
C ASN A 195 -0.15 25.20 13.30
N LYS A 196 -1.11 24.92 12.37
CA LYS A 196 -2.55 25.10 12.58
C LYS A 196 -3.23 23.90 13.22
N ILE A 197 -2.54 22.77 13.28
CA ILE A 197 -2.94 21.54 13.96
C ILE A 197 -1.77 21.05 14.78
N ASP A 198 -2.04 20.40 15.91
CA ASP A 198 -0.99 19.86 16.78
C ASP A 198 -0.43 18.55 16.24
N ALA A 199 -1.29 17.73 15.60
CA ALA A 199 -0.93 16.46 15.00
C ALA A 199 -1.82 16.12 13.82
N HIS A 200 -1.34 15.19 12.98
CA HIS A 200 -2.11 14.56 11.94
C HIS A 200 -1.90 13.05 11.97
N ALA A 201 -2.99 12.28 11.98
CA ALA A 201 -2.94 10.84 11.78
C ALA A 201 -3.19 10.56 10.30
N ASP A 202 -2.30 9.80 9.67
CA ASP A 202 -2.45 9.51 8.24
C ASP A 202 -2.05 8.08 7.88
N PHE A 203 -2.51 7.68 6.70
CA PHE A 203 -2.23 6.38 6.09
C PHE A 203 -1.02 6.46 5.15
N VAL A 204 -0.63 5.31 4.62
CA VAL A 204 0.47 5.17 3.66
C VAL A 204 0.19 5.97 2.39
N PRO A 205 1.14 6.80 1.89
CA PRO A 205 2.50 7.00 2.42
C PRO A 205 2.67 8.25 3.30
N PHE A 206 1.62 8.99 3.58
CA PHE A 206 1.67 10.36 4.09
C PHE A 206 2.30 10.47 5.47
N ALA A 207 2.17 9.44 6.31
CA ALA A 207 2.81 9.40 7.64
C ALA A 207 4.36 9.39 7.56
N ASP A 208 4.94 9.04 6.42
CA ASP A 208 6.40 9.08 6.18
C ASP A 208 6.77 10.09 5.09
N LEU A 209 5.85 10.43 4.19
CA LEU A 209 6.04 11.46 3.18
C LEU A 209 6.24 12.86 3.78
N PHE A 210 5.44 13.24 4.77
CA PHE A 210 5.58 14.53 5.44
C PHE A 210 6.90 14.65 6.20
N PRO A 211 7.35 13.64 6.97
CA PRO A 211 8.70 13.61 7.50
C PRO A 211 9.80 13.70 6.43
N TYR A 212 9.71 12.92 5.35
CA TYR A 212 10.68 12.97 4.27
C TYR A 212 10.82 14.36 3.64
N ARG A 213 9.71 15.09 3.52
CA ARG A 213 9.67 16.48 3.03
C ARG A 213 10.06 17.52 4.09
N GLY A 214 10.44 17.11 5.29
CA GLY A 214 10.80 18.00 6.41
C GLY A 214 9.63 18.81 6.99
N ILE A 215 8.38 18.44 6.63
CA ILE A 215 7.16 19.13 7.09
C ILE A 215 6.81 18.72 8.50
N ALA A 216 7.03 17.45 8.84
CA ALA A 216 6.57 16.84 10.08
C ALA A 216 7.61 15.86 10.64
N ARG A 217 7.30 15.33 11.81
CA ARG A 217 8.04 14.25 12.47
C ARG A 217 7.05 13.21 12.96
N LYS A 218 7.33 11.94 12.70
CA LYS A 218 6.51 10.81 13.17
C LYS A 218 6.73 10.58 14.67
N ILE A 219 5.64 10.42 15.40
CA ILE A 219 5.66 10.17 16.87
C ILE A 219 4.93 8.89 17.26
N TYR A 220 4.25 8.25 16.31
CA TYR A 220 3.50 7.02 16.52
C TYR A 220 3.41 6.26 15.20
N ASP A 221 3.61 4.95 15.25
CA ASP A 221 3.37 4.05 14.13
C ASP A 221 2.25 3.06 14.47
N GLY A 222 1.49 2.68 13.45
CA GLY A 222 0.37 1.76 13.61
C GLY A 222 0.76 0.38 14.15
N ALA A 223 2.04 -0.03 14.02
CA ALA A 223 2.57 -1.24 14.63
C ALA A 223 2.32 -1.30 16.15
N GLN A 224 2.29 -0.15 16.82
CA GLN A 224 2.00 -0.06 18.26
C GLN A 224 0.55 -0.43 18.62
N THR A 225 -0.34 -0.54 17.64
CA THR A 225 -1.72 -1.02 17.85
C THR A 225 -1.86 -2.52 17.80
N HIS A 226 -0.87 -3.24 17.26
CA HIS A 226 -0.91 -4.68 16.98
C HIS A 226 -2.18 -5.09 16.23
N ALA A 227 -2.72 -4.22 15.38
CA ALA A 227 -3.93 -4.43 14.62
C ALA A 227 -3.62 -4.53 13.12
N PRO A 228 -3.82 -5.70 12.51
CA PRO A 228 -3.56 -5.89 11.10
C PRO A 228 -4.29 -4.87 10.22
N THR A 229 -3.67 -4.49 9.11
CA THR A 229 -4.26 -3.64 8.07
C THR A 229 -3.75 -4.08 6.70
N PHE A 230 -4.53 -3.81 5.66
CA PHE A 230 -4.14 -4.13 4.29
C PHE A 230 -4.78 -3.17 3.28
N HIS A 231 -4.22 -3.14 2.08
CA HIS A 231 -4.86 -2.68 0.86
C HIS A 231 -5.20 -3.87 0.00
N GLY A 232 -6.36 -3.85 -0.65
CA GLY A 232 -6.85 -4.95 -1.47
C GLY A 232 -7.61 -4.46 -2.68
N ALA A 233 -7.95 -5.39 -3.56
CA ALA A 233 -8.83 -5.13 -4.68
C ALA A 233 -10.23 -5.68 -4.41
N LEU A 234 -11.25 -4.85 -4.67
CA LEU A 234 -12.65 -5.24 -4.68
C LEU A 234 -13.15 -5.34 -6.13
N VAL A 235 -14.19 -6.13 -6.31
CA VAL A 235 -14.94 -6.24 -7.55
C VAL A 235 -16.42 -6.21 -7.27
N ASP A 236 -17.20 -5.66 -8.20
CA ASP A 236 -18.65 -5.87 -8.25
C ASP A 236 -18.92 -7.37 -8.41
N ALA A 237 -19.72 -7.94 -7.52
CA ALA A 237 -19.96 -9.38 -7.50
C ALA A 237 -20.71 -9.87 -8.75
N ASP A 238 -21.62 -9.06 -9.30
CA ASP A 238 -22.35 -9.40 -10.54
C ASP A 238 -21.42 -9.39 -11.75
N TYR A 239 -20.50 -8.42 -11.81
CA TYR A 239 -19.45 -8.39 -12.82
C TYR A 239 -18.53 -9.62 -12.71
N ALA A 240 -18.08 -9.94 -11.50
CA ALA A 240 -17.21 -11.09 -11.25
C ALA A 240 -17.88 -12.44 -11.60
N GLN A 241 -19.19 -12.56 -11.37
CA GLN A 241 -19.94 -13.75 -11.76
C GLN A 241 -20.09 -13.87 -13.28
N ARG A 242 -20.28 -12.74 -13.96
CA ARG A 242 -20.43 -12.70 -15.42
C ARG A 242 -19.13 -12.94 -16.16
N TYR A 243 -18.02 -12.38 -15.63
CA TYR A 243 -16.70 -12.38 -16.30
C TYR A 243 -15.58 -12.89 -15.36
N PRO A 244 -15.69 -14.10 -14.80
CA PRO A 244 -14.72 -14.63 -13.86
C PRO A 244 -13.29 -14.72 -14.45
N GLU A 245 -13.18 -14.98 -15.76
CA GLU A 245 -11.89 -15.07 -16.45
C GLU A 245 -11.19 -13.71 -16.56
N ILE A 246 -11.96 -12.61 -16.66
CA ILE A 246 -11.41 -11.24 -16.63
C ILE A 246 -10.92 -10.89 -15.23
N VAL A 247 -11.65 -11.29 -14.17
CA VAL A 247 -11.18 -11.13 -12.78
C VAL A 247 -9.87 -11.87 -12.56
N VAL A 248 -9.75 -13.11 -13.05
CA VAL A 248 -8.51 -13.89 -12.98
C VAL A 248 -7.39 -13.21 -13.78
N ALA A 249 -7.69 -12.63 -14.95
CA ALA A 249 -6.72 -11.89 -15.76
C ALA A 249 -6.17 -10.66 -15.02
N TYR A 250 -7.05 -9.88 -14.38
CA TYR A 250 -6.65 -8.74 -13.55
C TYR A 250 -5.73 -9.18 -12.40
N LEU A 251 -6.07 -10.26 -11.71
CA LEU A 251 -5.24 -10.78 -10.61
C LEU A 251 -3.90 -11.35 -11.08
N ARG A 252 -3.84 -11.95 -12.28
CA ARG A 252 -2.56 -12.35 -12.88
C ARG A 252 -1.69 -11.14 -13.21
N ALA A 253 -2.28 -10.04 -13.69
CA ALA A 253 -1.56 -8.79 -13.91
C ALA A 253 -1.04 -8.21 -12.57
N ALA A 254 -1.82 -8.28 -11.49
CA ALA A 254 -1.38 -7.87 -10.15
C ALA A 254 -0.23 -8.75 -9.61
N ILE A 255 -0.29 -10.07 -9.82
CA ILE A 255 0.81 -10.99 -9.48
C ILE A 255 2.10 -10.61 -10.23
N GLU A 256 2.00 -10.32 -11.52
CA GLU A 256 3.17 -9.90 -12.30
C GLU A 256 3.71 -8.54 -11.86
N ALA A 257 2.84 -7.55 -11.62
CA ALA A 257 3.23 -6.24 -11.11
C ALA A 257 3.98 -6.36 -9.78
N ASN A 258 3.47 -7.19 -8.86
CA ASN A 258 4.10 -7.47 -7.57
C ASN A 258 5.50 -8.10 -7.74
N ARG A 259 5.62 -9.10 -8.64
CA ARG A 259 6.89 -9.75 -8.95
C ARG A 259 7.91 -8.75 -9.54
N LEU A 260 7.49 -7.90 -10.46
CA LEU A 260 8.34 -6.89 -11.08
C LEU A 260 8.85 -5.87 -10.06
N LEU A 261 7.97 -5.34 -9.21
CA LEU A 261 8.33 -4.42 -8.13
C LEU A 261 9.32 -5.08 -7.15
N ALA A 262 9.11 -6.37 -6.81
CA ALA A 262 10.02 -7.11 -5.94
C ALA A 262 11.42 -7.32 -6.56
N GLN A 263 11.50 -7.52 -7.87
CA GLN A 263 12.75 -7.76 -8.57
C GLN A 263 13.59 -6.50 -8.80
N ASN A 264 12.95 -5.35 -8.96
CA ASN A 264 13.62 -4.07 -9.24
C ASN A 264 12.92 -2.93 -8.49
N PRO A 265 12.97 -2.93 -7.16
CA PRO A 265 12.22 -1.96 -6.36
C PRO A 265 12.62 -0.52 -6.65
N GLU A 266 13.91 -0.22 -6.88
CA GLU A 266 14.38 1.12 -7.21
C GLU A 266 13.76 1.64 -8.52
N LYS A 267 13.80 0.81 -9.56
CA LYS A 267 13.25 1.16 -10.88
C LYS A 267 11.75 1.48 -10.80
N TYR A 268 11.00 0.65 -10.09
CA TYR A 268 9.55 0.83 -10.03
C TYR A 268 9.14 1.89 -9.03
N SER A 269 9.90 2.13 -7.97
CA SER A 269 9.73 3.31 -7.12
C SER A 269 9.95 4.61 -7.90
N LEU A 270 10.95 4.67 -8.79
CA LEU A 270 11.15 5.80 -9.70
C LEU A 270 10.00 5.97 -10.71
N LEU A 271 9.40 4.89 -11.19
CA LEU A 271 8.21 4.95 -12.04
C LEU A 271 7.00 5.50 -11.27
N ILE A 272 6.79 5.05 -10.04
CA ILE A 272 5.72 5.55 -9.16
C ILE A 272 5.93 7.05 -8.88
N GLU A 273 7.15 7.49 -8.55
CA GLU A 273 7.49 8.91 -8.40
C GLU A 273 7.13 9.72 -9.64
N LYS A 274 7.49 9.23 -10.83
CA LYS A 274 7.21 9.91 -12.11
C LYS A 274 5.72 10.12 -12.35
N VAL A 275 4.88 9.17 -11.94
CA VAL A 275 3.44 9.19 -12.20
C VAL A 275 2.69 9.98 -11.12
N THR A 276 3.08 9.81 -9.85
CA THR A 276 2.32 10.29 -8.69
C THR A 276 2.89 11.55 -8.04
N GLY A 277 4.18 11.83 -8.25
CA GLY A 277 4.91 12.84 -7.50
C GLY A 277 5.23 12.45 -6.05
N ILE A 278 4.95 11.19 -5.66
CA ILE A 278 5.43 10.62 -4.39
C ILE A 278 6.88 10.19 -4.60
N GLU A 279 7.78 10.74 -3.82
CA GLU A 279 9.21 10.53 -3.99
C GLU A 279 9.59 9.05 -3.86
N ALA A 280 10.42 8.56 -4.78
CA ALA A 280 10.83 7.15 -4.86
C ALA A 280 11.40 6.59 -3.55
N PRO A 281 12.17 7.34 -2.75
CA PRO A 281 12.59 6.87 -1.44
C PRO A 281 11.44 6.53 -0.48
N VAL A 282 10.32 7.23 -0.59
CA VAL A 282 9.14 6.94 0.23
C VAL A 282 8.52 5.60 -0.20
N ASP A 283 8.35 5.37 -1.51
CA ASP A 283 7.87 4.07 -2.00
C ASP A 283 8.84 2.93 -1.60
N TYR A 284 10.15 3.13 -1.77
CA TYR A 284 11.17 2.15 -1.39
C TYR A 284 11.21 1.87 0.12
N LEU A 285 10.90 2.85 0.97
CA LEU A 285 10.76 2.64 2.41
C LEU A 285 9.70 1.58 2.71
N TYR A 286 8.58 1.60 1.99
CA TYR A 286 7.48 0.67 2.18
C TYR A 286 7.68 -0.66 1.44
N HIS A 287 8.15 -0.62 0.19
CA HIS A 287 8.09 -1.74 -0.74
C HIS A 287 9.45 -2.31 -1.14
N GLY A 288 10.55 -1.65 -0.78
CA GLY A 288 11.89 -2.18 -0.97
C GLY A 288 12.20 -3.38 -0.04
N PRO A 289 13.39 -3.98 -0.18
CA PRO A 289 13.84 -5.03 0.73
C PRO A 289 13.75 -4.57 2.19
N LEU A 290 13.27 -5.45 3.07
CA LEU A 290 13.00 -5.17 4.49
C LEU A 290 12.01 -4.00 4.70
N GLY A 291 11.20 -3.69 3.72
CA GLY A 291 10.24 -2.58 3.75
C GLY A 291 9.21 -2.68 4.88
N ILE A 292 8.52 -1.58 5.13
CA ILE A 292 7.53 -1.49 6.21
C ILE A 292 6.39 -2.48 6.01
N GLN A 293 5.95 -2.66 4.75
CA GLN A 293 4.80 -3.52 4.43
C GLN A 293 5.19 -4.75 3.61
N THR A 294 4.36 -5.78 3.72
CA THR A 294 4.51 -7.00 2.92
C THR A 294 3.62 -6.91 1.70
N ARG A 295 4.17 -7.18 0.53
CA ARG A 295 3.42 -7.34 -0.71
C ARG A 295 2.96 -8.79 -0.82
N ASP A 296 1.87 -9.08 -0.16
CA ASP A 296 1.32 -10.42 -0.06
C ASP A 296 -0.09 -10.44 -0.63
N LEU A 297 -0.26 -11.14 -1.72
CA LEU A 297 -1.54 -11.25 -2.44
C LEU A 297 -2.48 -12.29 -1.81
N THR A 298 -2.09 -12.91 -0.68
CA THR A 298 -2.88 -13.98 -0.07
C THR A 298 -3.74 -13.51 1.09
N TRP A 299 -4.85 -14.18 1.31
CA TRP A 299 -5.77 -13.90 2.42
C TRP A 299 -5.34 -14.60 3.71
N LYS A 300 -4.28 -14.07 4.35
CA LYS A 300 -3.85 -14.53 5.66
C LYS A 300 -4.95 -14.36 6.71
N PRO A 301 -4.94 -15.20 7.77
CA PRO A 301 -5.89 -15.06 8.89
C PRO A 301 -5.95 -13.63 9.44
N GLU A 302 -4.82 -12.95 9.57
CA GLU A 302 -4.70 -11.58 10.07
C GLU A 302 -5.43 -10.57 9.16
N TYR A 303 -5.33 -10.72 7.84
CA TYR A 303 -6.06 -9.85 6.91
C TYR A 303 -7.56 -10.09 6.91
N ARG A 304 -7.98 -11.36 7.09
CA ARG A 304 -9.40 -11.66 7.33
C ARG A 304 -9.89 -11.07 8.66
N GLN A 305 -9.05 -11.08 9.69
CA GLN A 305 -9.31 -10.40 10.96
C GLN A 305 -9.41 -8.87 10.76
N ALA A 306 -8.56 -8.26 9.93
CA ALA A 306 -8.64 -6.83 9.60
C ALA A 306 -9.98 -6.47 8.95
N VAL A 307 -10.50 -7.30 8.03
CA VAL A 307 -11.85 -7.13 7.45
C VAL A 307 -12.92 -7.14 8.54
N ALA A 308 -12.91 -8.13 9.44
CA ALA A 308 -13.87 -8.22 10.54
C ALA A 308 -13.78 -7.00 11.46
N THR A 309 -12.56 -6.59 11.84
CA THR A 309 -12.31 -5.41 12.67
C THR A 309 -12.79 -4.12 12.01
N ALA A 310 -12.57 -3.95 10.71
CA ALA A 310 -13.07 -2.80 9.96
C ALA A 310 -14.61 -2.74 9.96
N ILE A 311 -15.27 -3.87 9.75
CA ILE A 311 -16.74 -3.98 9.76
C ILE A 311 -17.29 -3.68 11.16
N ASP A 312 -16.67 -4.20 12.22
CA ASP A 312 -17.11 -3.95 13.60
C ASP A 312 -16.89 -2.48 13.99
N THR A 313 -15.79 -1.87 13.52
CA THR A 313 -15.55 -0.42 13.70
C THR A 313 -16.66 0.40 13.03
N LEU A 314 -17.13 0.03 11.83
CA LEU A 314 -18.25 0.70 11.17
C LEU A 314 -19.53 0.64 11.99
N LYS A 315 -19.83 -0.52 12.57
CA LYS A 315 -21.03 -0.72 13.42
C LYS A 315 -20.93 0.14 14.68
N LEU A 316 -19.76 0.13 15.35
CA LEU A 316 -19.51 0.95 16.55
C LEU A 316 -19.67 2.45 16.28
N LEU A 317 -19.18 2.93 15.16
CA LEU A 317 -19.30 4.32 14.74
C LEU A 317 -20.70 4.70 14.23
N LYS A 318 -21.64 3.75 14.20
CA LYS A 318 -23.01 3.94 13.65
C LYS A 318 -23.00 4.53 12.24
N LYS A 319 -22.00 4.16 11.44
CA LYS A 319 -21.83 4.68 10.07
C LYS A 319 -22.67 3.92 9.04
N THR A 320 -23.25 2.78 9.40
CA THR A 320 -24.08 1.98 8.51
C THR A 320 -24.95 0.99 9.27
N ASP A 321 -26.17 0.78 8.76
CA ASP A 321 -27.08 -0.30 9.17
C ASP A 321 -26.96 -1.53 8.24
N SER A 322 -26.11 -1.41 7.19
CA SER A 322 -25.99 -2.39 6.10
C SER A 322 -24.58 -2.96 6.00
N ALA A 323 -23.88 -3.17 7.13
CA ALA A 323 -22.52 -3.71 7.14
C ALA A 323 -22.47 -5.08 6.40
N PRO A 324 -21.41 -5.35 5.60
CA PRO A 324 -21.24 -6.67 4.98
C PRO A 324 -21.00 -7.75 6.05
N ASP A 325 -21.25 -9.00 5.68
CA ASP A 325 -20.89 -10.15 6.51
C ASP A 325 -19.42 -10.49 6.26
N PRO A 326 -18.55 -10.46 7.30
CA PRO A 326 -17.13 -10.75 7.15
C PRO A 326 -16.83 -12.10 6.50
N ALA A 327 -17.67 -13.11 6.75
CA ALA A 327 -17.47 -14.46 6.23
C ALA A 327 -17.64 -14.55 4.70
N THR A 328 -18.42 -13.66 4.12
CA THR A 328 -18.77 -13.67 2.68
C THR A 328 -18.25 -12.46 1.92
N PHE A 329 -17.59 -11.51 2.62
CA PHE A 329 -17.07 -10.29 2.00
C PHE A 329 -15.71 -10.48 1.33
N VAL A 330 -15.05 -11.63 1.56
CA VAL A 330 -13.82 -12.05 0.91
C VAL A 330 -14.08 -13.25 0.02
N ASP A 331 -13.76 -13.14 -1.26
CA ASP A 331 -13.84 -14.24 -2.22
C ASP A 331 -12.44 -14.58 -2.77
N ASP A 332 -11.78 -15.55 -2.16
CA ASP A 332 -10.43 -15.94 -2.54
C ASP A 332 -10.36 -16.94 -3.71
N ARG A 333 -11.49 -17.36 -4.26
CA ARG A 333 -11.50 -18.30 -5.40
C ARG A 333 -10.78 -17.73 -6.62
N TYR A 334 -10.93 -16.43 -6.86
CA TYR A 334 -10.30 -15.77 -8.01
C TYR A 334 -8.79 -15.69 -7.89
N ILE A 335 -8.28 -15.29 -6.72
CA ILE A 335 -6.81 -15.21 -6.52
C ILE A 335 -6.17 -16.59 -6.52
N ARG A 336 -6.82 -17.61 -5.95
CA ARG A 336 -6.37 -19.00 -6.04
C ARG A 336 -6.29 -19.48 -7.50
N ALA A 337 -7.30 -19.15 -8.31
CA ALA A 337 -7.29 -19.46 -9.74
C ALA A 337 -6.17 -18.70 -10.48
N ALA A 338 -5.92 -17.44 -10.13
CA ALA A 338 -4.84 -16.64 -10.71
C ALA A 338 -3.45 -17.20 -10.36
N PHE A 339 -3.22 -17.60 -9.10
CA PHE A 339 -1.99 -18.27 -8.68
C PHE A 339 -1.76 -19.54 -9.49
N LYS A 340 -2.76 -20.43 -9.56
CA LYS A 340 -2.69 -21.66 -10.36
C LYS A 340 -2.36 -21.38 -11.83
N ALA A 341 -3.06 -20.41 -12.44
CA ALA A 341 -2.82 -20.03 -13.85
C ALA A 341 -1.46 -19.36 -14.07
N SER A 342 -0.81 -18.85 -13.02
CA SER A 342 0.53 -18.28 -13.04
C SER A 342 1.63 -19.29 -12.64
N GLY A 343 1.27 -20.55 -12.38
CA GLY A 343 2.22 -21.59 -11.95
C GLY A 343 2.73 -21.43 -10.53
N LEU A 344 1.98 -20.74 -9.67
CA LEU A 344 2.33 -20.45 -8.27
C LEU A 344 1.49 -21.27 -7.30
N ASP A 345 2.05 -21.58 -6.15
CA ASP A 345 1.39 -22.25 -5.03
C ASP A 345 0.83 -21.22 -4.03
N TYR A 346 -0.49 -21.07 -4.03
CA TYR A 346 -1.18 -20.15 -3.13
C TYR A 346 -1.05 -20.56 -1.66
N ASP A 347 -1.13 -21.86 -1.37
CA ASP A 347 -1.12 -22.35 0.02
C ASP A 347 0.28 -22.29 0.63
N ALA A 348 1.33 -22.40 -0.20
CA ALA A 348 2.70 -22.13 0.23
C ALA A 348 2.90 -20.63 0.51
N ALA A 349 2.41 -19.75 -0.39
CA ALA A 349 2.48 -18.31 -0.20
C ALA A 349 1.67 -17.85 1.04
N LEU A 350 0.50 -18.44 1.28
CA LEU A 350 -0.34 -18.16 2.46
C LEU A 350 0.40 -18.39 3.79
N LYS A 351 1.29 -19.34 3.84
CA LYS A 351 2.10 -19.69 5.04
C LYS A 351 3.36 -18.84 5.19
N HIS A 352 3.72 -18.08 4.17
CA HIS A 352 4.91 -17.24 4.19
C HIS A 352 4.60 -15.86 4.77
N TYR A 353 5.23 -15.51 5.90
CA TYR A 353 5.03 -14.23 6.61
C TYR A 353 6.23 -13.29 6.51
N GLY A 354 7.22 -13.63 5.70
CA GLY A 354 8.44 -12.83 5.57
C GLY A 354 8.19 -11.53 4.81
N LYS A 355 8.83 -10.45 5.27
CA LYS A 355 9.04 -9.26 4.45
C LYS A 355 9.86 -9.64 3.21
N GLN A 356 9.89 -8.76 2.20
CA GLN A 356 10.80 -8.98 1.07
C GLN A 356 12.23 -9.11 1.60
N PRO A 357 12.92 -10.24 1.36
CA PRO A 357 14.26 -10.48 1.91
C PRO A 357 15.27 -9.52 1.29
N LEU A 358 16.27 -9.16 2.06
CA LEU A 358 17.47 -8.52 1.56
C LEU A 358 18.51 -9.60 1.23
N VAL A 359 18.86 -9.71 -0.04
CA VAL A 359 19.99 -10.54 -0.48
C VAL A 359 21.08 -9.58 -0.96
N ALA A 360 21.99 -9.23 -0.07
CA ALA A 360 23.02 -8.24 -0.35
C ALA A 360 24.30 -8.50 0.45
N ASN A 361 25.38 -7.96 -0.06
CA ASN A 361 26.64 -7.86 0.65
C ASN A 361 26.77 -6.44 1.25
N ASP A 362 27.43 -6.36 2.40
CA ASP A 362 27.85 -5.10 2.98
C ASP A 362 28.80 -4.36 2.02
N ALA A 363 28.44 -3.13 1.64
CA ALA A 363 29.18 -2.36 0.63
C ALA A 363 30.60 -1.95 1.06
N THR A 364 30.91 -2.02 2.37
CA THR A 364 32.25 -1.73 2.88
C THR A 364 33.15 -2.96 2.89
N THR A 365 32.59 -4.11 3.32
CA THR A 365 33.37 -5.33 3.60
C THR A 365 33.26 -6.38 2.50
N GLY A 366 32.25 -6.28 1.64
CA GLY A 366 31.90 -7.30 0.64
C GLY A 366 31.30 -8.58 1.22
N LYS A 367 31.13 -8.68 2.55
CA LYS A 367 30.57 -9.86 3.20
C LYS A 367 29.05 -9.91 3.11
N PRO A 368 28.43 -11.10 3.00
CA PRO A 368 26.97 -11.23 3.02
C PRO A 368 26.38 -10.67 4.31
N ILE A 369 25.35 -9.86 4.21
CA ILE A 369 24.55 -9.41 5.35
C ILE A 369 23.63 -10.56 5.77
N ARG A 370 23.69 -10.95 7.03
CA ARG A 370 22.91 -12.06 7.60
C ARG A 370 22.03 -11.63 8.77
N ASP A 371 22.43 -10.58 9.48
CA ASP A 371 21.63 -9.93 10.52
C ASP A 371 20.95 -8.70 9.94
N PHE A 372 19.63 -8.67 10.00
CA PHE A 372 18.82 -7.61 9.39
C PHE A 372 18.29 -6.60 10.42
N ASN A 373 18.54 -6.80 11.71
CA ASN A 373 18.01 -5.91 12.75
C ASN A 373 18.60 -4.51 12.70
N ASP A 374 19.88 -4.41 12.32
CA ASP A 374 20.61 -3.13 12.28
C ASP A 374 21.03 -2.73 10.87
N VAL A 375 20.44 -3.31 9.83
CA VAL A 375 20.78 -2.95 8.45
C VAL A 375 20.56 -1.48 8.18
N ALA A 376 21.48 -0.86 7.44
CA ALA A 376 21.32 0.45 6.88
C ALA A 376 21.49 0.42 5.35
N GLN A 377 20.80 1.33 4.66
CA GLN A 377 20.80 1.40 3.22
C GLN A 377 21.04 2.86 2.78
N VAL A 378 21.83 3.05 1.74
CA VAL A 378 22.13 4.37 1.17
C VAL A 378 21.74 4.38 -0.29
N TRP A 379 20.83 5.24 -0.66
CA TRP A 379 20.42 5.46 -2.05
C TRP A 379 21.05 6.75 -2.57
N LEU A 380 21.93 6.63 -3.54
CA LEU A 380 22.54 7.77 -4.23
C LEU A 380 21.76 8.11 -5.50
N ALA A 381 21.67 9.39 -5.84
CA ALA A 381 21.07 9.81 -7.10
C ALA A 381 21.93 9.33 -8.28
N GLY A 382 21.28 8.64 -9.24
CA GLY A 382 21.95 8.04 -10.40
C GLY A 382 22.65 6.71 -10.11
N ASP A 383 22.57 6.20 -8.88
CA ASP A 383 23.15 4.93 -8.48
C ASP A 383 22.04 3.86 -8.38
N GLU A 384 22.21 2.77 -9.08
CA GLU A 384 21.37 1.59 -9.03
C GLU A 384 22.26 0.35 -8.93
N PRO A 385 22.10 -0.51 -7.93
CA PRO A 385 21.09 -0.53 -6.86
C PRO A 385 21.45 0.28 -5.62
N VAL A 386 20.54 0.36 -4.65
CA VAL A 386 20.78 0.91 -3.29
C VAL A 386 21.90 0.15 -2.60
N ARG A 387 22.85 0.88 -2.00
CA ARG A 387 23.98 0.31 -1.26
C ARG A 387 23.53 -0.16 0.12
N ASN A 388 23.94 -1.36 0.49
CA ASN A 388 23.55 -1.99 1.74
C ASN A 388 24.72 -2.09 2.71
N TYR A 389 24.46 -1.87 3.98
CA TYR A 389 25.45 -1.87 5.05
C TYR A 389 24.91 -2.71 6.23
N ALA A 390 25.81 -3.45 6.87
CA ALA A 390 25.42 -4.29 8.01
C ALA A 390 25.02 -3.50 9.26
N SER A 391 25.24 -2.18 9.29
CA SER A 391 24.86 -1.32 10.41
C SER A 391 24.77 0.16 10.06
N PRO A 392 24.04 0.96 10.87
CA PRO A 392 24.06 2.42 10.76
C PRO A 392 25.48 3.00 10.85
N THR A 393 26.33 2.45 11.74
CA THR A 393 27.74 2.84 11.87
C THR A 393 28.47 2.70 10.54
N ALA A 394 28.36 1.55 9.87
CA ALA A 394 29.00 1.30 8.59
C ALA A 394 28.53 2.26 7.50
N ALA A 395 27.20 2.48 7.43
CA ALA A 395 26.61 3.41 6.47
C ALA A 395 27.09 4.86 6.68
N PHE A 396 27.14 5.35 7.92
CA PHE A 396 27.54 6.73 8.19
C PHE A 396 29.04 6.96 7.99
N VAL A 397 29.88 5.96 8.32
CA VAL A 397 31.30 6.02 7.96
C VAL A 397 31.49 6.06 6.45
N ALA A 398 30.71 5.28 5.70
CA ALA A 398 30.76 5.32 4.23
C ALA A 398 30.25 6.66 3.67
N LEU A 399 29.18 7.22 4.23
CA LEU A 399 28.68 8.55 3.87
C LEU A 399 29.72 9.65 4.09
N GLY A 400 30.47 9.59 5.22
CA GLY A 400 31.54 10.54 5.50
C GLY A 400 32.72 10.50 4.50
N LYS A 401 32.84 9.41 3.73
CA LYS A 401 33.88 9.25 2.68
C LYS A 401 33.38 9.67 1.29
N LEU A 402 32.10 10.01 1.13
CA LEU A 402 31.56 10.45 -0.15
C LEU A 402 32.13 11.84 -0.52
N GLY A 403 32.52 12.02 -1.78
CA GLY A 403 32.94 13.30 -2.29
C GLY A 403 31.80 14.32 -2.38
N PRO A 404 32.09 15.61 -2.52
CA PRO A 404 31.10 16.69 -2.53
C PRO A 404 30.11 16.63 -3.71
N SER A 405 30.41 15.86 -4.75
CA SER A 405 29.54 15.64 -5.90
C SER A 405 28.47 14.55 -5.66
N ALA A 406 28.60 13.73 -4.62
CA ALA A 406 27.66 12.66 -4.32
C ALA A 406 26.35 13.24 -3.80
N LYS A 407 25.26 12.96 -4.51
CA LYS A 407 23.92 13.37 -4.12
C LYS A 407 23.24 12.18 -3.45
N VAL A 408 23.05 12.25 -2.14
CA VAL A 408 22.31 11.26 -1.37
C VAL A 408 20.82 11.51 -1.60
N ARG A 409 20.09 10.51 -2.13
CA ARG A 409 18.64 10.55 -2.31
C ARG A 409 17.93 10.21 -1.00
N ALA A 410 18.38 9.16 -0.31
CA ALA A 410 17.91 8.78 1.01
C ALA A 410 18.90 7.87 1.74
N VAL A 411 18.78 7.86 3.06
CA VAL A 411 19.42 6.88 3.94
C VAL A 411 18.34 6.23 4.79
N PHE A 412 18.36 4.89 4.85
CA PHE A 412 17.43 4.10 5.64
C PHE A 412 18.17 3.37 6.75
N VAL A 413 17.51 3.23 7.88
CA VAL A 413 17.93 2.41 9.02
C VAL A 413 16.74 1.59 9.52
N HIS A 414 16.94 0.70 10.49
CA HIS A 414 15.86 -0.06 11.10
C HIS A 414 15.75 0.27 12.58
N ASP A 415 14.53 0.42 13.06
CA ASP A 415 14.25 0.54 14.49
C ASP A 415 14.65 -0.75 15.20
N HIS A 416 15.58 -0.65 16.10
CA HIS A 416 16.13 -1.80 16.83
C HIS A 416 15.06 -2.59 17.61
N ALA A 417 14.04 -1.87 18.10
CA ALA A 417 13.00 -2.49 18.93
C ALA A 417 11.97 -3.27 18.11
N SER A 418 11.61 -2.80 16.91
CA SER A 418 10.51 -3.36 16.10
C SER A 418 10.96 -3.92 14.75
N GLY A 419 12.18 -3.61 14.29
CA GLY A 419 12.63 -3.91 12.94
C GLY A 419 11.94 -3.05 11.85
N LEU A 420 11.24 -1.98 12.23
CA LEU A 420 10.59 -1.08 11.29
C LEU A 420 11.64 -0.28 10.51
N LYS A 421 11.53 -0.25 9.19
CA LYS A 421 12.41 0.55 8.34
C LYS A 421 12.08 2.04 8.48
N LEU A 422 13.10 2.87 8.64
CA LEU A 422 12.99 4.30 8.90
C LEU A 422 13.86 5.11 7.96
N PHE A 423 13.49 6.36 7.70
CA PHE A 423 14.46 7.34 7.22
C PHE A 423 15.47 7.67 8.33
N ALA A 424 16.76 7.65 7.99
CA ALA A 424 17.82 7.83 8.97
C ALA A 424 17.78 9.19 9.68
N ASP A 425 17.34 10.25 9.00
CA ASP A 425 17.20 11.61 9.56
C ASP A 425 15.98 11.77 10.46
N GLN A 426 15.08 10.77 10.49
CA GLN A 426 13.91 10.73 11.37
C GLN A 426 14.11 9.83 12.60
N ALA A 427 15.26 9.12 12.66
CA ALA A 427 15.56 8.19 13.75
C ALA A 427 16.33 8.89 14.90
N TRP A 428 16.14 8.35 16.11
CA TRP A 428 17.01 8.57 17.25
C TRP A 428 18.11 7.51 17.27
N TYR A 429 19.28 7.85 17.80
CA TYR A 429 20.40 6.92 17.87
C TYR A 429 20.90 6.79 19.30
N VAL A 430 21.31 5.58 19.66
CA VAL A 430 22.15 5.34 20.82
C VAL A 430 23.57 5.11 20.34
N LYS A 431 24.50 5.90 20.85
CA LYS A 431 25.93 5.76 20.64
C LYS A 431 26.52 5.14 21.89
N ASP A 432 27.06 3.92 21.79
CA ASP A 432 27.70 3.23 22.90
C ASP A 432 29.10 3.76 23.19
N ALA A 433 29.76 3.17 24.20
CA ALA A 433 31.12 3.56 24.62
C ALA A 433 32.17 3.37 23.53
N HIS A 434 31.92 2.50 22.54
CA HIS A 434 32.80 2.23 21.41
C HIS A 434 32.46 3.07 20.17
N GLY A 435 31.39 3.88 20.25
CA GLY A 435 30.92 4.71 19.15
C GLY A 435 30.00 3.98 18.17
N VAL A 436 29.57 2.75 18.48
CA VAL A 436 28.61 2.00 17.67
C VAL A 436 27.23 2.63 17.79
N LEU A 437 26.52 2.72 16.67
CA LEU A 437 25.20 3.33 16.57
C LEU A 437 24.11 2.27 16.45
N THR A 438 23.06 2.44 17.25
CA THR A 438 21.80 1.69 17.16
C THR A 438 20.65 2.67 16.94
N ALA A 439 19.76 2.40 15.99
CA ALA A 439 18.69 3.31 15.59
C ALA A 439 17.34 2.99 16.24
N PHE A 440 16.53 4.02 16.53
CA PHE A 440 15.21 3.92 17.16
C PHE A 440 14.22 4.89 16.52
N LEU A 441 12.98 4.44 16.35
CA LEU A 441 11.86 5.30 15.93
C LEU A 441 11.53 6.33 17.02
N LEU A 442 11.43 5.87 18.28
CA LEU A 442 11.00 6.69 19.41
C LEU A 442 12.16 7.01 20.34
N LYS A 443 12.20 8.27 20.78
CA LYS A 443 13.20 8.70 21.76
C LYS A 443 13.14 7.88 23.05
N SER A 444 11.94 7.52 23.51
CA SER A 444 11.76 6.70 24.73
C SER A 444 12.42 5.32 24.61
N GLY A 445 12.36 4.70 23.43
CA GLY A 445 13.07 3.44 23.14
C GLY A 445 14.59 3.63 23.19
N ALA A 446 15.08 4.71 22.58
CA ALA A 446 16.50 5.07 22.62
C ALA A 446 16.97 5.36 24.05
N ASP A 447 16.20 6.14 24.85
CA ASP A 447 16.52 6.45 26.24
C ASP A 447 16.62 5.15 27.10
N ALA A 448 15.67 4.23 26.94
CA ALA A 448 15.67 2.96 27.66
C ALA A 448 16.89 2.08 27.28
N TYR A 449 17.20 1.97 26.01
CA TYR A 449 18.35 1.19 25.53
C TYR A 449 19.69 1.83 25.94
N ALA A 450 19.79 3.14 25.89
CA ALA A 450 21.00 3.87 26.32
C ALA A 450 21.38 3.55 27.77
N GLN A 451 20.39 3.40 28.67
CA GLN A 451 20.63 2.99 30.06
C GLN A 451 21.21 1.56 30.15
N GLN A 452 20.74 0.64 29.27
CA GLN A 452 21.19 -0.75 29.29
C GLN A 452 22.66 -0.90 28.81
N VAL A 453 23.05 -0.11 27.80
CA VAL A 453 24.40 -0.18 27.21
C VAL A 453 25.36 0.91 27.71
N SER A 454 24.96 1.70 28.70
CA SER A 454 25.70 2.88 29.18
C SER A 454 26.10 3.83 28.03
N GLY A 455 25.19 3.98 27.05
CA GLY A 455 25.37 4.83 25.87
C GLY A 455 24.75 6.20 26.00
N ALA A 456 24.90 7.03 24.96
CA ALA A 456 24.31 8.35 24.86
C ALA A 456 23.29 8.41 23.73
N VAL A 457 22.11 8.98 24.00
CA VAL A 457 21.13 9.26 22.94
C VAL A 457 21.58 10.48 22.15
N VAL A 458 21.64 10.34 20.84
CA VAL A 458 22.09 11.37 19.91
C VAL A 458 21.09 11.50 18.75
N ASP A 459 21.04 12.66 18.11
CA ASP A 459 20.29 12.90 16.90
C ASP A 459 21.08 12.48 15.64
N TYR A 460 20.43 12.59 14.48
CA TYR A 460 21.04 12.26 13.19
C TYR A 460 22.30 13.07 12.89
N ALA A 461 22.34 14.36 13.24
CA ALA A 461 23.49 15.21 12.98
C ALA A 461 24.73 14.73 13.75
N ALA A 462 24.57 14.41 15.02
CA ALA A 462 25.63 13.83 15.85
C ALA A 462 25.98 12.39 15.43
N ALA A 463 25.00 11.58 15.04
CA ALA A 463 25.24 10.22 14.55
C ALA A 463 26.12 10.18 13.29
N LYS A 464 25.96 11.15 12.38
CA LYS A 464 26.83 11.27 11.18
C LYS A 464 28.30 11.55 11.46
N THR A 465 28.65 11.98 12.67
CA THR A 465 30.06 12.26 13.04
C THR A 465 30.83 11.00 13.47
N VAL A 466 30.20 9.82 13.40
CA VAL A 466 30.86 8.56 13.74
C VAL A 466 32.10 8.31 12.89
N THR A 467 33.15 7.79 13.49
CA THR A 467 34.44 7.54 12.84
C THR A 467 34.65 6.08 12.45
N ALA A 468 35.63 5.83 11.58
CA ALA A 468 36.02 4.47 11.20
C ALA A 468 36.50 3.61 12.39
N GLN A 469 36.95 4.19 13.49
CA GLN A 469 37.34 3.47 14.70
C GLN A 469 36.17 2.73 15.33
N ALA A 470 34.94 3.26 15.24
CA ALA A 470 33.73 2.58 15.72
C ALA A 470 33.42 1.29 14.96
N LEU A 471 33.91 1.11 13.73
CA LEU A 471 33.73 -0.13 12.98
C LEU A 471 34.59 -1.29 13.50
N ALA A 472 35.74 -0.99 14.07
CA ALA A 472 36.65 -2.02 14.60
C ALA A 472 36.19 -2.60 15.94
N ALA A 473 35.21 -1.97 16.57
CA ALA A 473 34.67 -2.37 17.88
C ALA A 473 33.48 -3.36 17.79
N ARG A 474 33.06 -3.74 16.56
CA ARG A 474 31.96 -4.68 16.30
C ARG A 474 32.38 -6.11 16.02
#